data_9c16c67fbbe0b01a3a4f92c86a39c593
#
_entry.id   9c16c67fbbe0b01a3a4f92c86a39c593
#
_cell.length_a   1.000
_cell.length_b   1.000
_cell.length_c   1.000
_cell.angle_alpha   90.00
_cell.angle_beta   90.00
_cell.angle_gamma   90.00
#
_symmetry.space_group_name_H-M   'P 1'
#
loop_
_entity.id
_entity.type
_entity.pdbx_description
1 polymer ?
#
loop_
_entity_poly.entity_id
_entity_poly.type
_entity_poly.pdbx_seq_one_letter_code
_entity_poly.pdbx_strand_id
1 'polypeptide(L)'
;MFDFKYKKHNLIYNNLVKLSRNIFFYKDIKLEDKLENRIIIIFTHLAIILNCLKNDKSNKELSQEIYDNIFLNIENNLREIGHGDVTVNKKMKNFNQIFHDLLIKFIDQKNIEKVKINEMMKFLFIVKKNDEIPLKLQDYFVKYYDFCFDIINKNMIKDLDKFKY
;
A
#
# COMPACT_ATOMS: atom_id res chain seq x y z
N MET A 1 2.82 -24.56 -12.70
CA MET A 1 1.75 -23.91 -11.88
C MET A 1 2.32 -22.88 -10.91
N PHE A 2 3.40 -23.16 -10.20
CA PHE A 2 4.08 -22.23 -9.28
C PHE A 2 4.61 -20.95 -9.97
N ASP A 3 5.23 -21.06 -11.12
CA ASP A 3 5.85 -19.94 -11.85
C ASP A 3 4.83 -18.89 -12.34
N PHE A 4 3.61 -19.32 -12.70
CA PHE A 4 2.55 -18.41 -13.15
C PHE A 4 1.93 -17.58 -12.00
N LYS A 5 1.73 -18.20 -10.83
CA LYS A 5 1.27 -17.49 -9.62
C LYS A 5 2.31 -16.47 -9.15
N TYR A 6 3.58 -16.85 -9.12
CA TYR A 6 4.69 -15.97 -8.73
C TYR A 6 4.80 -14.74 -9.65
N LYS A 7 4.72 -14.92 -10.96
CA LYS A 7 4.72 -13.82 -11.93
C LYS A 7 3.53 -12.87 -11.73
N LYS A 8 2.36 -13.42 -11.41
CA LYS A 8 1.14 -12.62 -11.22
C LYS A 8 1.21 -11.72 -9.98
N HIS A 9 1.75 -12.22 -8.87
CA HIS A 9 1.89 -11.44 -7.63
C HIS A 9 3.00 -10.39 -7.74
N ASN A 10 4.09 -10.69 -8.46
CA ASN A 10 5.12 -9.69 -8.74
C ASN A 10 4.61 -8.52 -9.58
N LEU A 11 3.57 -8.70 -10.41
CA LEU A 11 2.92 -7.59 -11.12
C LEU A 11 2.29 -6.59 -10.14
N ILE A 12 1.63 -7.07 -9.07
CA ILE A 12 1.05 -6.19 -8.05
C ILE A 12 2.17 -5.42 -7.36
N TYR A 13 3.20 -6.11 -6.88
CA TYR A 13 4.34 -5.46 -6.22
C TYR A 13 4.98 -4.40 -7.11
N ASN A 14 5.30 -4.72 -8.36
CA ASN A 14 5.90 -3.78 -9.30
C ASN A 14 5.01 -2.55 -9.55
N ASN A 15 3.70 -2.76 -9.59
CA ASN A 15 2.73 -1.68 -9.73
C ASN A 15 2.73 -0.77 -8.51
N LEU A 16 2.69 -1.34 -7.30
CA LEU A 16 2.75 -0.58 -6.06
C LEU A 16 4.07 0.20 -5.93
N VAL A 17 5.20 -0.40 -6.34
CA VAL A 17 6.50 0.28 -6.42
C VAL A 17 6.43 1.46 -7.39
N LYS A 18 5.83 1.27 -8.58
CA LYS A 18 5.64 2.35 -9.57
C LYS A 18 4.78 3.47 -8.99
N LEU A 19 3.67 3.14 -8.34
CA LEU A 19 2.79 4.13 -7.69
C LEU A 19 3.52 4.88 -6.57
N SER A 20 4.32 4.20 -5.75
CA SER A 20 5.09 4.84 -4.67
C SER A 20 6.16 5.81 -5.16
N ARG A 21 6.56 5.69 -6.42
CA ARG A 21 7.53 6.58 -7.10
C ARG A 21 6.88 7.72 -7.86
N ASN A 22 5.56 7.86 -7.80
CA ASN A 22 4.87 8.96 -8.48
C ASN A 22 5.40 10.30 -7.95
N ILE A 23 5.79 11.16 -8.88
CA ILE A 23 6.37 12.48 -8.61
C ILE A 23 5.45 13.36 -7.77
N PHE A 24 4.15 13.13 -7.84
CA PHE A 24 3.12 13.77 -7.05
C PHE A 24 3.43 13.75 -5.55
N PHE A 25 3.85 12.61 -4.98
CA PHE A 25 4.16 12.50 -3.56
C PHE A 25 5.32 13.39 -3.13
N TYR A 26 6.31 13.60 -4.00
CA TYR A 26 7.55 14.29 -3.68
C TYR A 26 7.52 15.77 -4.07
N LYS A 27 6.86 16.14 -5.17
CA LYS A 27 6.75 17.53 -5.62
C LYS A 27 5.55 18.26 -5.05
N ASP A 28 4.36 17.64 -5.08
CA ASP A 28 3.12 18.31 -4.69
C ASP A 28 2.85 18.16 -3.19
N ILE A 29 3.09 16.96 -2.64
CA ILE A 29 2.86 16.65 -1.23
C ILE A 29 4.09 16.99 -0.37
N LYS A 30 5.27 17.19 -0.99
CA LYS A 30 6.53 17.50 -0.31
C LYS A 30 7.03 16.40 0.64
N LEU A 31 6.69 15.15 0.34
CA LEU A 31 7.28 14.03 1.06
C LEU A 31 8.78 13.94 0.82
N GLU A 32 9.51 13.61 1.86
CA GLU A 32 10.92 13.30 1.74
C GLU A 32 11.10 11.96 1.00
N ASP A 33 11.94 11.95 -0.03
CA ASP A 33 12.19 10.74 -0.82
C ASP A 33 13.14 9.78 -0.08
N LYS A 34 12.57 9.07 0.90
CA LYS A 34 13.22 8.03 1.69
C LYS A 34 12.59 6.67 1.43
N LEU A 35 13.38 5.61 1.60
CA LEU A 35 12.91 4.23 1.43
C LEU A 35 11.69 3.93 2.32
N GLU A 36 11.75 4.36 3.59
CA GLU A 36 10.67 4.17 4.55
C GLU A 36 9.36 4.82 4.06
N ASN A 37 9.40 6.03 3.54
CA ASN A 37 8.23 6.72 3.00
C ASN A 37 7.67 6.00 1.76
N ARG A 38 8.53 5.49 0.88
CA ARG A 38 8.10 4.68 -0.27
C ARG A 38 7.40 3.39 0.18
N ILE A 39 7.93 2.70 1.18
CA ILE A 39 7.32 1.50 1.75
C ILE A 39 5.95 1.83 2.38
N ILE A 40 5.85 2.94 3.09
CA ILE A 40 4.57 3.39 3.68
C ILE A 40 3.53 3.68 2.58
N ILE A 41 3.91 4.32 1.48
CA ILE A 41 3.01 4.54 0.34
C ILE A 41 2.57 3.19 -0.27
N ILE A 42 3.50 2.22 -0.43
CA ILE A 42 3.17 0.86 -0.87
C ILE A 42 2.14 0.22 0.07
N PHE A 43 2.35 0.31 1.38
CA PHE A 43 1.43 -0.24 2.38
C PHE A 43 0.06 0.41 2.35
N THR A 44 -0.01 1.71 2.10
CA THR A 44 -1.28 2.42 1.97
C THR A 44 -2.09 1.89 0.79
N HIS A 45 -1.46 1.76 -0.37
CA HIS A 45 -2.10 1.20 -1.55
C HIS A 45 -2.52 -0.27 -1.32
N LEU A 46 -1.64 -1.08 -0.71
CA LEU A 46 -1.92 -2.46 -0.37
C LEU A 46 -3.11 -2.59 0.59
N ALA A 47 -3.17 -1.76 1.63
CA ALA A 47 -4.27 -1.77 2.58
C ALA A 47 -5.62 -1.46 1.90
N ILE A 48 -5.64 -0.54 0.93
CA ILE A 48 -6.83 -0.26 0.11
C ILE A 48 -7.23 -1.49 -0.70
N ILE A 49 -6.29 -2.12 -1.40
CA ILE A 49 -6.54 -3.35 -2.19
C ILE A 49 -7.15 -4.43 -1.30
N LEU A 50 -6.52 -4.73 -0.15
CA LEU A 50 -7.00 -5.78 0.76
C LEU A 50 -8.36 -5.42 1.36
N ASN A 51 -8.63 -4.15 1.63
CA ASN A 51 -9.95 -3.72 2.10
C ASN A 51 -11.03 -3.93 1.04
N CYS A 52 -10.74 -3.64 -0.22
CA CYS A 52 -11.66 -3.93 -1.32
C CYS A 52 -11.92 -5.45 -1.47
N LEU A 53 -10.88 -6.29 -1.38
CA LEU A 53 -10.99 -7.76 -1.48
C LEU A 53 -11.78 -8.39 -0.33
N LYS A 54 -11.79 -7.77 0.85
CA LYS A 54 -12.42 -8.31 2.07
C LYS A 54 -13.93 -8.56 1.93
N ASN A 55 -14.60 -7.81 1.06
CA ASN A 55 -16.05 -7.90 0.89
C ASN A 55 -16.51 -9.26 0.34
N ASP A 56 -15.64 -10.02 -0.29
CA ASP A 56 -15.90 -11.36 -0.77
C ASP A 56 -15.00 -12.38 -0.05
N LYS A 57 -15.61 -13.30 0.68
CA LYS A 57 -14.91 -14.36 1.42
C LYS A 57 -14.06 -15.27 0.52
N SER A 58 -14.41 -15.38 -0.76
CA SER A 58 -13.64 -16.17 -1.74
C SER A 58 -12.24 -15.59 -1.98
N ASN A 59 -12.03 -14.31 -1.68
CA ASN A 59 -10.76 -13.61 -1.86
C ASN A 59 -9.78 -13.76 -0.68
N LYS A 60 -10.11 -14.56 0.35
CA LYS A 60 -9.27 -14.68 1.55
C LYS A 60 -7.88 -15.22 1.21
N GLU A 61 -7.81 -16.30 0.43
CA GLU A 61 -6.53 -16.90 0.01
C GLU A 61 -5.73 -15.93 -0.86
N LEU A 62 -6.39 -15.28 -1.84
CA LEU A 62 -5.77 -14.27 -2.69
C LEU A 62 -5.20 -13.09 -1.87
N SER A 63 -5.94 -12.63 -0.88
CA SER A 63 -5.50 -11.54 0.01
C SER A 63 -4.24 -11.92 0.78
N GLN A 64 -4.17 -13.15 1.30
CA GLN A 64 -2.99 -13.66 1.98
C GLN A 64 -1.79 -13.80 1.03
N GLU A 65 -2.01 -14.37 -0.15
CA GLU A 65 -0.95 -14.51 -1.17
C GLU A 65 -0.36 -13.15 -1.58
N ILE A 66 -1.20 -12.13 -1.76
CA ILE A 66 -0.76 -10.76 -2.09
C ILE A 66 0.08 -10.20 -0.94
N TYR A 67 -0.42 -10.31 0.29
CA TYR A 67 0.28 -9.84 1.48
C TYR A 67 1.68 -10.48 1.59
N ASP A 68 1.76 -11.80 1.56
CA ASP A 68 3.00 -12.55 1.70
C ASP A 68 4.01 -12.17 0.61
N ASN A 69 3.55 -12.02 -0.64
CA ASN A 69 4.41 -11.63 -1.75
C ASN A 69 4.98 -10.22 -1.58
N ILE A 70 4.16 -9.24 -1.16
CA ILE A 70 4.63 -7.87 -0.96
C ILE A 70 5.69 -7.81 0.15
N PHE A 71 5.44 -8.49 1.28
CA PHE A 71 6.39 -8.51 2.39
C PHE A 71 7.69 -9.22 2.05
N LEU A 72 7.62 -10.34 1.33
CA LEU A 72 8.80 -11.05 0.83
C LEU A 72 9.64 -10.18 -0.11
N ASN A 73 9.01 -9.45 -1.03
CA ASN A 73 9.73 -8.57 -1.94
C ASN A 73 10.39 -7.39 -1.21
N ILE A 74 9.72 -6.80 -0.21
CA ILE A 74 10.30 -5.74 0.62
C ILE A 74 11.50 -6.27 1.40
N GLU A 75 11.40 -7.46 2.00
CA GLU A 75 12.51 -8.10 2.71
C GLU A 75 13.71 -8.34 1.79
N ASN A 76 13.48 -8.90 0.60
CA ASN A 76 14.52 -9.13 -0.40
C ASN A 76 15.20 -7.82 -0.81
N ASN A 77 14.44 -6.77 -1.06
CA ASN A 77 15.00 -5.45 -1.39
C ASN A 77 15.85 -4.87 -0.26
N LEU A 78 15.47 -5.06 1.01
CA LEU A 78 16.30 -4.63 2.15
C LEU A 78 17.65 -5.36 2.16
N ARG A 79 17.67 -6.65 1.81
CA ARG A 79 18.90 -7.44 1.69
C ARG A 79 19.76 -6.99 0.50
N GLU A 80 19.13 -6.75 -0.65
CA GLU A 80 19.80 -6.29 -1.88
C GLU A 80 20.52 -4.94 -1.70
N ILE A 81 19.95 -4.02 -0.92
CA ILE A 81 20.58 -2.73 -0.61
C ILE A 81 21.65 -2.82 0.50
N GLY A 82 21.97 -4.04 0.98
CA GLY A 82 23.09 -4.30 1.87
C GLY A 82 22.78 -4.32 3.37
N HIS A 83 21.49 -4.38 3.77
CA HIS A 83 21.17 -4.57 5.19
C HIS A 83 21.47 -6.01 5.64
N GLY A 84 22.19 -6.15 6.75
CA GLY A 84 22.41 -7.46 7.38
C GLY A 84 21.13 -8.01 8.06
N ASP A 85 21.10 -9.34 8.29
CA ASP A 85 19.92 -10.07 8.77
C ASP A 85 19.27 -9.47 10.01
N VAL A 86 20.05 -9.07 11.00
CA VAL A 86 19.55 -8.47 12.26
C VAL A 86 18.79 -7.17 11.95
N THR A 87 19.33 -6.33 11.07
CA THR A 87 18.72 -5.06 10.67
C THR A 87 17.45 -5.31 9.86
N VAL A 88 17.48 -6.25 8.91
CA VAL A 88 16.32 -6.65 8.12
C VAL A 88 15.20 -7.13 9.03
N ASN A 89 15.47 -8.06 9.95
CA ASN A 89 14.47 -8.59 10.88
C ASN A 89 13.85 -7.49 11.74
N LYS A 90 14.65 -6.55 12.25
CA LYS A 90 14.15 -5.41 13.03
C LYS A 90 13.25 -4.49 12.18
N LYS A 91 13.67 -4.15 10.95
CA LYS A 91 12.88 -3.33 10.04
C LYS A 91 11.58 -4.03 9.64
N MET A 92 11.63 -5.32 9.30
CA MET A 92 10.44 -6.09 8.93
C MET A 92 9.43 -6.21 10.08
N LYS A 93 9.89 -6.40 11.31
CA LYS A 93 9.00 -6.38 12.50
C LYS A 93 8.28 -5.03 12.62
N ASN A 94 9.01 -3.92 12.48
CA ASN A 94 8.42 -2.58 12.53
C ASN A 94 7.44 -2.34 11.37
N PHE A 95 7.78 -2.76 10.14
CA PHE A 95 6.91 -2.64 8.98
C PHE A 95 5.63 -3.46 9.12
N ASN A 96 5.71 -4.67 9.67
CA ASN A 96 4.54 -5.48 9.98
C ASN A 96 3.59 -4.74 10.94
N GLN A 97 4.15 -4.16 12.01
CA GLN A 97 3.34 -3.40 12.98
C GLN A 97 2.66 -2.20 12.31
N ILE A 98 3.40 -1.39 11.56
CA ILE A 98 2.87 -0.24 10.82
C ILE A 98 1.73 -0.69 9.88
N PHE A 99 1.94 -1.78 9.15
CA PHE A 99 0.94 -2.27 8.20
C PHE A 99 -0.33 -2.79 8.89
N HIS A 100 -0.19 -3.51 10.00
CA HIS A 100 -1.34 -3.96 10.81
C HIS A 100 -2.14 -2.79 11.39
N ASP A 101 -1.45 -1.76 11.88
CA ASP A 101 -2.11 -0.55 12.37
C ASP A 101 -2.88 0.17 11.25
N LEU A 102 -2.34 0.16 10.02
CA LEU A 102 -3.04 0.64 8.83
C LEU A 102 -4.28 -0.17 8.52
N LEU A 103 -4.16 -1.50 8.48
CA LEU A 103 -5.29 -2.39 8.19
C LEU A 103 -6.42 -2.21 9.20
N ILE A 104 -6.13 -2.11 10.50
CA ILE A 104 -7.13 -1.91 11.54
C ILE A 104 -7.93 -0.62 11.26
N LYS A 105 -7.26 0.46 10.87
CA LYS A 105 -7.92 1.73 10.53
C LYS A 105 -8.82 1.64 9.29
N PHE A 106 -8.50 0.75 8.35
CA PHE A 106 -9.32 0.52 7.16
C PHE A 106 -10.46 -0.48 7.38
N ILE A 107 -10.26 -1.46 8.27
CA ILE A 107 -11.16 -2.63 8.39
C ILE A 107 -12.55 -2.26 8.91
N ASP A 108 -12.68 -1.22 9.70
CA ASP A 108 -13.95 -0.87 10.37
C ASP A 108 -14.98 -0.16 9.47
N GLN A 109 -14.78 -0.13 8.12
CA GLN A 109 -15.58 0.78 7.32
C GLN A 109 -16.06 0.26 5.98
N LYS A 110 -17.39 0.25 5.86
CA LYS A 110 -18.08 -0.01 4.59
C LYS A 110 -18.00 1.15 3.60
N ASN A 111 -17.65 2.36 4.05
CA ASN A 111 -17.47 3.55 3.22
C ASN A 111 -16.23 4.29 3.70
N ILE A 112 -15.25 4.52 2.82
CA ILE A 112 -14.10 5.37 3.15
C ILE A 112 -14.55 6.83 3.09
N GLU A 113 -14.99 7.34 4.23
CA GLU A 113 -15.22 8.78 4.37
C GLU A 113 -13.89 9.54 4.37
N LYS A 114 -13.88 10.74 3.78
CA LYS A 114 -12.70 11.62 3.69
C LYS A 114 -12.00 11.84 5.04
N VAL A 115 -12.76 11.87 6.14
CA VAL A 115 -12.25 12.05 7.51
C VAL A 115 -11.28 10.94 7.92
N LYS A 116 -11.45 9.74 7.44
CA LYS A 116 -10.69 8.55 7.87
C LYS A 116 -9.42 8.33 7.05
N ILE A 117 -9.42 8.76 5.79
CA ILE A 117 -8.19 8.92 5.03
C ILE A 117 -7.26 9.93 5.75
N ASN A 118 -7.82 10.99 6.33
CA ASN A 118 -7.06 11.97 7.11
C ASN A 118 -6.38 11.37 8.34
N GLU A 119 -7.08 10.56 9.13
CA GLU A 119 -6.49 9.93 10.31
C GLU A 119 -5.40 8.94 9.94
N MET A 120 -5.59 8.21 8.84
CA MET A 120 -4.58 7.33 8.29
C MET A 120 -3.36 8.09 7.81
N MET A 121 -3.56 9.22 7.12
CA MET A 121 -2.47 10.07 6.64
C MET A 121 -1.68 10.70 7.77
N LYS A 122 -2.33 11.09 8.88
CA LYS A 122 -1.64 11.57 10.10
C LYS A 122 -0.72 10.52 10.70
N PHE A 123 -1.05 9.26 10.54
CA PHE A 123 -0.21 8.15 11.00
C PHE A 123 0.96 7.87 10.05
N LEU A 124 0.71 7.93 8.74
CA LEU A 124 1.70 7.62 7.70
C LEU A 124 2.76 8.69 7.55
N PHE A 125 2.31 9.89 7.49
CA PHE A 125 3.20 11.03 7.45
C PHE A 125 3.33 11.44 8.91
N ILE A 126 4.54 11.31 9.46
CA ILE A 126 4.94 12.00 10.68
C ILE A 126 4.76 13.49 10.39
N VAL A 127 3.52 13.86 10.12
CA VAL A 127 3.07 15.23 10.08
C VAL A 127 3.27 15.70 11.49
N LYS A 128 4.18 16.64 11.67
CA LYS A 128 4.32 17.37 12.92
C LYS A 128 2.90 17.69 13.36
N LYS A 129 2.57 17.44 14.60
CA LYS A 129 1.22 17.42 15.22
C LYS A 129 0.22 18.52 14.79
N ASN A 130 0.63 19.50 14.00
CA ASN A 130 -0.13 20.71 13.61
C ASN A 130 -0.26 20.91 12.08
N ASP A 131 0.29 20.06 11.23
CA ASP A 131 0.17 20.29 9.79
C ASP A 131 -1.11 19.62 9.25
N GLU A 132 -1.91 20.38 8.53
CA GLU A 132 -3.07 19.86 7.80
C GLU A 132 -2.62 18.95 6.68
N ILE A 133 -3.31 17.82 6.52
CA ILE A 133 -3.05 16.90 5.43
C ILE A 133 -3.45 17.58 4.13
N PRO A 134 -2.57 17.60 3.11
CA PRO A 134 -2.91 18.19 1.85
C PRO A 134 -4.18 17.56 1.26
N LEU A 135 -5.19 18.36 0.95
CA LEU A 135 -6.45 17.91 0.33
C LEU A 135 -6.21 17.07 -0.94
N LYS A 136 -5.14 17.40 -1.68
CA LYS A 136 -4.71 16.63 -2.85
C LYS A 136 -4.35 15.18 -2.53
N LEU A 137 -3.75 14.94 -1.36
CA LEU A 137 -3.39 13.58 -0.93
C LEU A 137 -4.62 12.75 -0.60
N GLN A 138 -5.60 13.39 0.04
CA GLN A 138 -6.90 12.75 0.30
C GLN A 138 -7.61 12.40 -1.00
N ASP A 139 -7.69 13.35 -1.93
CA ASP A 139 -8.30 13.15 -3.26
C ASP A 139 -7.62 12.01 -4.02
N TYR A 140 -6.28 11.93 -3.98
CA TYR A 140 -5.53 10.83 -4.57
C TYR A 140 -5.99 9.47 -4.06
N PHE A 141 -6.03 9.26 -2.75
CA PHE A 141 -6.37 7.96 -2.17
C PHE A 141 -7.86 7.63 -2.25
N VAL A 142 -8.76 8.62 -2.24
CA VAL A 142 -10.17 8.41 -2.56
C VAL A 142 -10.32 7.89 -3.98
N LYS A 143 -9.70 8.54 -4.97
CA LYS A 143 -9.72 8.09 -6.36
C LYS A 143 -9.11 6.71 -6.55
N TYR A 144 -8.03 6.41 -5.82
CA TYR A 144 -7.42 5.08 -5.86
C TYR A 144 -8.35 4.00 -5.28
N TYR A 145 -9.05 4.31 -4.19
CA TYR A 145 -10.04 3.40 -3.61
C TYR A 145 -11.19 3.12 -4.57
N ASP A 146 -11.80 4.16 -5.13
CA ASP A 146 -12.90 4.04 -6.10
C ASP A 146 -12.46 3.21 -7.31
N PHE A 147 -11.27 3.49 -7.83
CA PHE A 147 -10.66 2.69 -8.90
C PHE A 147 -10.49 1.21 -8.52
N CYS A 148 -9.91 0.90 -7.35
CA CYS A 148 -9.76 -0.48 -6.89
C CYS A 148 -11.10 -1.18 -6.73
N PHE A 149 -12.11 -0.49 -6.21
CA PHE A 149 -13.46 -1.03 -6.04
C PHE A 149 -14.10 -1.40 -7.39
N ASP A 150 -13.92 -0.57 -8.40
CA ASP A 150 -14.46 -0.79 -9.74
C ASP A 150 -13.81 -1.98 -10.48
N ILE A 151 -12.51 -2.20 -10.27
CA ILE A 151 -11.77 -3.26 -10.97
C ILE A 151 -11.81 -4.61 -10.26
N ILE A 152 -12.19 -4.65 -8.97
CA ILE A 152 -12.13 -5.87 -8.16
C ILE A 152 -12.97 -7.02 -8.73
N ASN A 153 -14.08 -6.69 -9.37
CA ASN A 153 -15.00 -7.62 -9.98
C ASN A 153 -14.60 -8.02 -11.42
N LYS A 154 -13.56 -7.41 -12.03
CA LYS A 154 -13.27 -7.52 -13.47
C LYS A 154 -11.94 -8.17 -13.85
N ASN A 155 -11.00 -8.33 -13.00
CA ASN A 155 -9.62 -8.82 -13.21
C ASN A 155 -8.58 -7.89 -12.57
N MET A 156 -8.78 -7.56 -11.33
CA MET A 156 -8.03 -6.57 -10.55
C MET A 156 -6.51 -6.57 -10.83
N ILE A 157 -5.90 -7.75 -10.86
CA ILE A 157 -4.43 -7.87 -10.98
C ILE A 157 -3.90 -7.35 -12.31
N LYS A 158 -4.68 -7.49 -13.40
CA LYS A 158 -4.28 -7.02 -14.74
C LYS A 158 -4.54 -5.52 -14.94
N ASP A 159 -5.47 -4.96 -14.18
CA ASP A 159 -5.97 -3.61 -14.41
C ASP A 159 -5.40 -2.57 -13.41
N LEU A 160 -4.67 -3.01 -12.38
CA LEU A 160 -4.05 -2.11 -11.39
C LEU A 160 -3.08 -1.09 -12.03
N ASP A 161 -2.45 -1.43 -13.15
CA ASP A 161 -1.53 -0.54 -13.87
C ASP A 161 -2.22 0.60 -14.63
N LYS A 162 -3.55 0.53 -14.76
CA LYS A 162 -4.35 1.54 -15.47
C LYS A 162 -4.66 2.77 -14.61
N PHE A 163 -4.42 2.71 -13.31
CA PHE A 163 -4.62 3.87 -12.44
C PHE A 163 -3.69 5.02 -12.84
N LYS A 164 -4.29 6.20 -13.07
CA LYS A 164 -3.60 7.45 -13.39
C LYS A 164 -4.16 8.57 -12.52
N TYR A 165 -3.25 9.32 -11.90
CA TYR A 165 -3.58 10.51 -11.12
C TYR A 165 -2.74 11.70 -11.58
#